data_74fbad8846cea872e5243cdd29bab617
#
_entry.id   74fbad8846cea872e5243cdd29bab617
#
_cell.length_a   1.000
_cell.length_b   1.000
_cell.length_c   1.000
_cell.angle_alpha   90.00
_cell.angle_beta   90.00
_cell.angle_gamma   90.00
#
_symmetry.space_group_name_H-M   'P 1'
#
loop_
_entity.id
_entity.type
_entity.pdbx_description
1 polymer ?
#
loop_
_entity_poly.entity_id
_entity_poly.type
_entity_poly.pdbx_seq_one_letter_code
_entity_poly.pdbx_strand_id
1 'polypeptide(L)'
;MRGPSLTDPAKTLSLEDFSGQVVVINVWGQWCGPCRSEISELEKVYEQTKAQGVGFLGIDVRDNNRQAAVDFVVDHKVTFPSIYDPAMRTMIAFGGKYPTTVIPSTLVLDRQHRVAAVFLRELLAEDLKPVVERLAKEGKA
;
A
#
# COMPACT_ATOMS: atom_id res chain seq x y z
N MET A 1 12.80 2.49 1.70
CA MET A 1 11.49 2.39 2.39
C MET A 1 11.44 1.12 3.19
N ARG A 2 11.42 1.24 4.50
CA ARG A 2 11.38 0.10 5.42
C ARG A 2 10.84 0.53 6.78
N GLY A 3 10.30 -0.40 7.53
CA GLY A 3 9.80 -0.17 8.87
C GLY A 3 9.18 -1.40 9.50
N PRO A 4 8.77 -1.32 10.78
CA PRO A 4 8.19 -2.46 11.47
C PRO A 4 6.83 -2.82 10.90
N SER A 5 6.53 -4.13 10.84
CA SER A 5 5.21 -4.60 10.45
C SER A 5 4.17 -4.19 11.49
N LEU A 6 3.00 -3.75 11.03
CA LEU A 6 1.90 -3.39 11.92
C LEU A 6 1.45 -4.58 12.79
N THR A 7 1.31 -5.75 12.20
CA THR A 7 0.77 -6.93 12.89
C THR A 7 1.84 -7.78 13.56
N ASP A 8 3.11 -7.59 13.20
CA ASP A 8 4.24 -8.30 13.80
C ASP A 8 5.42 -7.33 13.98
N PRO A 9 5.48 -6.59 15.10
CA PRO A 9 6.49 -5.54 15.29
C PRO A 9 7.94 -6.03 15.29
N ALA A 10 8.16 -7.32 15.51
CA ALA A 10 9.50 -7.91 15.46
C ALA A 10 9.99 -8.09 14.03
N LYS A 11 9.08 -8.03 13.05
CA LYS A 11 9.40 -8.19 11.63
C LYS A 11 9.56 -6.82 10.99
N THR A 12 10.61 -6.65 10.19
CA THR A 12 10.80 -5.47 9.36
C THR A 12 10.29 -5.75 7.96
N LEU A 13 9.46 -4.84 7.44
CA LEU A 13 9.02 -4.86 6.05
C LEU A 13 9.83 -3.85 5.26
N SER A 14 10.18 -4.19 4.03
CA SER A 14 10.97 -3.33 3.15
C SER A 14 10.45 -3.46 1.72
N LEU A 15 10.57 -2.38 0.94
CA LEU A 15 10.26 -2.43 -0.48
C LEU A 15 11.12 -3.48 -1.21
N GLU A 16 12.33 -3.73 -0.71
CA GLU A 16 13.22 -4.75 -1.26
C GLU A 16 12.63 -6.17 -1.20
N ASP A 17 11.73 -6.43 -0.26
CA ASP A 17 11.03 -7.72 -0.16
C ASP A 17 10.16 -7.99 -1.39
N PHE A 18 9.87 -6.96 -2.17
CA PHE A 18 9.03 -7.02 -3.36
C PHE A 18 9.82 -6.88 -4.65
N SER A 19 11.11 -7.19 -4.62
CA SER A 19 12.00 -7.06 -5.79
C SER A 19 11.42 -7.79 -7.01
N GLY A 20 11.38 -7.10 -8.15
CA GLY A 20 10.86 -7.66 -9.41
C GLY A 20 9.34 -7.69 -9.53
N GLN A 21 8.62 -7.27 -8.50
CA GLN A 21 7.15 -7.21 -8.52
C GLN A 21 6.66 -5.80 -8.81
N VAL A 22 5.48 -5.70 -9.42
CA VAL A 22 4.68 -4.48 -9.38
C VAL A 22 4.24 -4.30 -7.93
N VAL A 23 4.37 -3.10 -7.38
CA VAL A 23 4.00 -2.85 -5.99
C VAL A 23 2.95 -1.74 -5.91
N VAL A 24 1.87 -2.03 -5.23
CA VAL A 24 0.87 -1.02 -4.87
C VAL A 24 1.16 -0.58 -3.44
N ILE A 25 1.48 0.70 -3.27
CA ILE A 25 1.71 1.30 -1.97
C ILE A 25 0.48 2.12 -1.61
N ASN A 26 -0.20 1.74 -0.53
CA ASN A 26 -1.36 2.45 -0.03
C ASN A 26 -1.04 3.11 1.30
N VAL A 27 -1.11 4.43 1.34
CA VAL A 27 -0.91 5.23 2.55
C VAL A 27 -2.26 5.46 3.20
N TRP A 28 -2.42 4.96 4.43
CA TRP A 28 -3.72 4.90 5.08
C TRP A 28 -3.63 5.15 6.60
N GLY A 29 -4.78 5.26 7.24
CA GLY A 29 -4.89 5.31 8.69
C GLY A 29 -6.27 4.80 9.12
N GLN A 30 -6.37 4.15 10.27
CA GLN A 30 -7.67 3.64 10.74
C GLN A 30 -8.64 4.78 11.10
N TRP A 31 -8.12 5.96 11.37
CA TRP A 31 -8.87 7.19 11.65
C TRP A 31 -9.50 7.80 10.41
N CYS A 32 -9.12 7.37 9.23
CA CYS A 32 -9.45 7.97 7.94
C CYS A 32 -10.72 7.30 7.38
N GLY A 33 -11.83 8.05 7.27
CA GLY A 33 -13.09 7.53 6.75
C GLY A 33 -12.99 6.95 5.34
N PRO A 34 -12.46 7.69 4.35
CA PRO A 34 -12.29 7.18 2.99
C PRO A 34 -11.38 5.95 2.91
N CYS A 35 -10.37 5.84 3.78
CA CYS A 35 -9.50 4.65 3.85
C CYS A 35 -10.32 3.42 4.25
N ARG A 36 -11.24 3.59 5.17
CA ARG A 36 -12.11 2.50 5.65
C ARG A 36 -13.04 2.00 4.55
N SER A 37 -13.51 2.88 3.69
CA SER A 37 -14.35 2.51 2.54
C SER A 37 -13.56 1.84 1.42
N GLU A 38 -12.29 2.23 1.27
CA GLU A 38 -11.41 1.78 0.18
C GLU A 38 -10.81 0.39 0.42
N ILE A 39 -10.53 0.05 1.68
CA ILE A 39 -9.65 -1.08 2.00
C ILE A 39 -10.12 -2.42 1.42
N SER A 40 -11.42 -2.67 1.40
CA SER A 40 -11.95 -3.90 0.83
C SER A 40 -11.77 -3.96 -0.68
N GLU A 41 -11.82 -2.80 -1.35
CA GLU A 41 -11.56 -2.71 -2.79
C GLU A 41 -10.10 -3.00 -3.11
N LEU A 42 -9.18 -2.49 -2.29
CA LEU A 42 -7.75 -2.77 -2.43
C LEU A 42 -7.44 -4.25 -2.19
N GLU A 43 -8.01 -4.83 -1.15
CA GLU A 43 -7.83 -6.26 -0.86
C GLU A 43 -8.32 -7.13 -2.01
N LYS A 44 -9.45 -6.76 -2.61
CA LYS A 44 -9.99 -7.45 -3.77
C LYS A 44 -9.02 -7.44 -4.95
N VAL A 45 -8.42 -6.30 -5.27
CA VAL A 45 -7.42 -6.21 -6.34
C VAL A 45 -6.20 -7.06 -5.99
N TYR A 46 -5.74 -7.00 -4.74
CA TYR A 46 -4.61 -7.82 -4.29
C TYR A 46 -4.87 -9.31 -4.52
N GLU A 47 -6.02 -9.80 -4.05
CA GLU A 47 -6.39 -11.21 -4.22
C GLU A 47 -6.44 -11.63 -5.68
N GLN A 48 -6.91 -10.75 -6.56
CA GLN A 48 -7.05 -11.03 -7.98
C GLN A 48 -5.74 -10.93 -8.77
N THR A 49 -4.72 -10.25 -8.24
CA THR A 49 -3.49 -9.95 -9.00
C THR A 49 -2.21 -10.51 -8.38
N LYS A 50 -2.25 -10.99 -7.14
CA LYS A 50 -1.05 -11.47 -6.45
C LYS A 50 -0.31 -12.59 -7.19
N ALA A 51 -1.04 -13.45 -7.89
CA ALA A 51 -0.43 -14.53 -8.68
C ALA A 51 0.28 -14.02 -9.94
N GLN A 52 0.08 -12.76 -10.32
CA GLN A 52 0.68 -12.15 -11.51
C GLN A 52 1.98 -11.39 -11.19
N GLY A 53 2.54 -11.57 -10.00
CA GLY A 53 3.75 -10.86 -9.58
C GLY A 53 3.46 -9.45 -9.08
N VAL A 54 2.35 -9.26 -8.41
CA VAL A 54 1.93 -7.98 -7.82
C VAL A 54 1.94 -8.10 -6.30
N GLY A 55 2.66 -7.20 -5.65
CA GLY A 55 2.66 -7.07 -4.21
C GLY A 55 1.93 -5.80 -3.76
N PHE A 56 1.35 -5.85 -2.58
CA PHE A 56 0.74 -4.69 -1.93
C PHE A 56 1.46 -4.42 -0.62
N LEU A 57 1.77 -3.16 -0.37
CA LEU A 57 2.40 -2.72 0.86
C LEU A 57 1.65 -1.50 1.37
N GLY A 58 0.94 -1.66 2.48
CA GLY A 58 0.29 -0.56 3.15
C GLY A 58 1.28 0.22 4.02
N ILE A 59 1.00 1.48 4.26
CA ILE A 59 1.75 2.31 5.20
C ILE A 59 0.73 3.00 6.10
N ASP A 60 0.70 2.59 7.37
CA ASP A 60 -0.22 3.13 8.36
C ASP A 60 0.41 4.35 9.01
N VAL A 61 -0.15 5.53 8.72
CA VAL A 61 0.40 6.82 9.14
C VAL A 61 -0.51 7.55 10.12
N ARG A 62 0.07 8.44 10.92
CA ARG A 62 -0.63 9.30 11.88
C ARG A 62 -1.56 8.52 12.80
N ASP A 63 -1.20 7.29 13.09
CA ASP A 63 -2.03 6.37 13.85
C ASP A 63 -1.38 6.12 15.19
N ASN A 64 -1.81 6.84 16.21
CA ASN A 64 -1.22 6.78 17.55
C ASN A 64 -1.76 5.60 18.37
N ASN A 65 -2.78 4.91 17.86
CA ASN A 65 -3.34 3.73 18.51
C ASN A 65 -3.07 2.52 17.62
N ARG A 66 -1.90 1.89 17.85
CA ARG A 66 -1.48 0.73 17.07
C ARG A 66 -2.50 -0.40 17.14
N GLN A 67 -3.06 -0.67 18.33
CA GLN A 67 -4.03 -1.76 18.49
C GLN A 67 -5.29 -1.51 17.68
N ALA A 68 -5.76 -0.26 17.61
CA ALA A 68 -6.92 0.07 16.78
C ALA A 68 -6.64 -0.18 15.29
N ALA A 69 -5.41 0.09 14.84
CA ALA A 69 -5.01 -0.19 13.46
C ALA A 69 -4.94 -1.69 13.20
N VAL A 70 -4.41 -2.47 14.14
CA VAL A 70 -4.39 -3.94 14.04
C VAL A 70 -5.82 -4.49 13.97
N ASP A 71 -6.69 -4.02 14.85
CA ASP A 71 -8.09 -4.44 14.87
C ASP A 71 -8.79 -4.12 13.54
N PHE A 72 -8.49 -2.97 12.97
CA PHE A 72 -9.04 -2.55 11.68
C PHE A 72 -8.66 -3.53 10.56
N VAL A 73 -7.37 -3.89 10.44
CA VAL A 73 -6.95 -4.82 9.38
C VAL A 73 -7.50 -6.23 9.59
N VAL A 74 -7.63 -6.67 10.84
CA VAL A 74 -8.22 -7.98 11.16
C VAL A 74 -9.70 -7.99 10.83
N ASP A 75 -10.44 -6.96 11.24
CA ASP A 75 -11.89 -6.87 11.03
C ASP A 75 -12.24 -6.79 9.55
N HIS A 76 -11.42 -6.12 8.75
CA HIS A 76 -11.63 -5.98 7.31
C HIS A 76 -10.97 -7.10 6.50
N LYS A 77 -10.38 -8.09 7.18
CA LYS A 77 -9.75 -9.26 6.54
C LYS A 77 -8.69 -8.87 5.51
N VAL A 78 -7.90 -7.86 5.84
CA VAL A 78 -6.80 -7.39 4.98
C VAL A 78 -5.65 -8.38 5.09
N THR A 79 -5.21 -8.94 3.95
CA THR A 79 -4.14 -9.95 3.93
C THR A 79 -2.80 -9.39 3.48
N PHE A 80 -2.77 -8.23 2.79
CA PHE A 80 -1.49 -7.61 2.44
C PHE A 80 -0.88 -6.92 3.67
N PRO A 81 0.46 -6.90 3.77
CA PRO A 81 1.14 -6.34 4.95
C PRO A 81 1.15 -4.81 4.95
N SER A 82 1.27 -4.22 6.14
CA SER A 82 1.46 -2.78 6.29
C SER A 82 2.63 -2.48 7.22
N ILE A 83 3.40 -1.44 6.86
CA ILE A 83 4.40 -0.84 7.75
C ILE A 83 3.67 0.08 8.72
N TYR A 84 3.98 -0.03 10.01
CA TYR A 84 3.50 0.91 11.02
C TYR A 84 4.44 2.12 11.07
N ASP A 85 3.97 3.26 10.59
CA ASP A 85 4.78 4.47 10.43
C ASP A 85 4.01 5.74 10.86
N PRO A 86 3.71 5.88 12.16
CA PRO A 86 2.90 7.01 12.62
C PRO A 86 3.52 8.37 12.31
N ALA A 87 4.85 8.47 12.25
CA ALA A 87 5.56 9.71 11.98
C ALA A 87 5.78 9.99 10.48
N MET A 88 5.26 9.14 9.58
CA MET A 88 5.40 9.29 8.12
C MET A 88 6.86 9.32 7.62
N ARG A 89 7.76 8.67 8.31
CA ARG A 89 9.19 8.68 7.94
C ARG A 89 9.47 7.98 6.63
N THR A 90 8.67 6.96 6.28
CA THR A 90 8.82 6.22 5.02
C THR A 90 8.58 7.11 3.81
N MET A 91 7.82 8.19 3.97
CA MET A 91 7.48 9.12 2.88
C MET A 91 8.71 9.87 2.35
N ILE A 92 9.78 9.93 3.13
CA ILE A 92 11.04 10.53 2.70
C ILE A 92 11.60 9.85 1.44
N ALA A 93 11.32 8.56 1.27
CA ALA A 93 11.74 7.80 0.08
C ALA A 93 11.21 8.37 -1.23
N PHE A 94 10.13 9.16 -1.18
CA PHE A 94 9.58 9.80 -2.38
C PHE A 94 10.14 11.20 -2.63
N GLY A 95 11.06 11.67 -1.78
CA GLY A 95 11.82 12.90 -1.99
C GLY A 95 11.00 14.19 -2.08
N GLY A 96 9.81 14.22 -1.52
CA GLY A 96 8.92 15.38 -1.61
C GLY A 96 8.29 15.60 -2.98
N LYS A 97 8.51 14.69 -3.92
CA LYS A 97 8.03 14.80 -5.29
C LYS A 97 6.50 14.64 -5.41
N TYR A 98 5.89 13.93 -4.45
CA TYR A 98 4.45 13.67 -4.43
C TYR A 98 3.86 14.24 -3.14
N PRO A 99 2.58 14.70 -3.15
CA PRO A 99 1.94 15.24 -1.94
C PRO A 99 1.61 14.10 -0.97
N THR A 100 2.55 13.83 -0.06
CA THR A 100 2.45 12.73 0.91
C THR A 100 1.51 13.02 2.07
N THR A 101 0.95 14.24 2.16
CA THR A 101 0.00 14.61 3.22
C THR A 101 -1.45 14.28 2.88
N VAL A 102 -1.74 13.92 1.64
CA VAL A 102 -3.10 13.54 1.21
C VAL A 102 -3.34 12.07 1.53
N ILE A 103 -4.33 11.79 2.38
CA ILE A 103 -4.67 10.45 2.83
C ILE A 103 -6.15 10.19 2.53
N PRO A 104 -6.51 9.14 1.81
CA PRO A 104 -5.64 8.08 1.30
C PRO A 104 -4.87 8.48 0.05
N SER A 105 -3.71 7.89 -0.12
CA SER A 105 -2.93 7.99 -1.35
C SER A 105 -2.54 6.58 -1.77
N THR A 106 -2.46 6.36 -3.07
CA THR A 106 -1.99 5.09 -3.62
C THR A 106 -0.97 5.37 -4.71
N LEU A 107 0.20 4.77 -4.58
CA LEU A 107 1.24 4.83 -5.59
C LEU A 107 1.41 3.44 -6.18
N VAL A 108 1.51 3.36 -7.49
CA VAL A 108 1.76 2.07 -8.16
C VAL A 108 3.14 2.12 -8.77
N LEU A 109 3.98 1.18 -8.37
CA LEU A 109 5.36 1.07 -8.85
C LEU A 109 5.44 -0.05 -9.89
N ASP A 110 6.20 0.19 -10.96
CA ASP A 110 6.48 -0.83 -11.95
C ASP A 110 7.45 -1.88 -11.38
N ARG A 111 7.83 -2.87 -12.17
CA ARG A 111 8.71 -3.96 -11.70
C ARG A 111 10.12 -3.50 -11.35
N GLN A 112 10.55 -2.32 -11.82
CA GLN A 112 11.80 -1.69 -11.43
C GLN A 112 11.61 -0.72 -10.26
N HIS A 113 10.41 -0.70 -9.67
CA HIS A 113 10.02 0.15 -8.55
C HIS A 113 10.08 1.67 -8.86
N ARG A 114 9.85 2.02 -10.13
CA ARG A 114 9.62 3.41 -10.54
C ARG A 114 8.14 3.72 -10.38
N VAL A 115 7.82 4.94 -9.94
CA VAL A 115 6.43 5.35 -9.78
C VAL A 115 5.78 5.49 -11.16
N ALA A 116 4.78 4.66 -11.43
CA ALA A 116 4.06 4.64 -12.70
C ALA A 116 2.69 5.29 -12.62
N ALA A 117 2.06 5.33 -11.44
CA ALA A 117 0.77 5.98 -11.24
C ALA A 117 0.64 6.47 -9.80
N VAL A 118 -0.07 7.58 -9.61
CA VAL A 118 -0.36 8.18 -8.31
C VAL A 118 -1.84 8.52 -8.27
N PHE A 119 -2.52 8.07 -7.22
CA PHE A 119 -3.91 8.38 -6.97
C PHE A 119 -4.02 9.06 -5.61
N LEU A 120 -4.54 10.28 -5.59
CA LEU A 120 -4.67 11.09 -4.37
C LEU A 120 -6.12 11.14 -3.92
N ARG A 121 -6.79 10.00 -3.97
CA ARG A 121 -8.21 9.86 -3.64
C ARG A 121 -8.52 8.42 -3.29
N GLU A 122 -9.71 8.22 -2.74
CA GLU A 122 -10.27 6.88 -2.54
C GLU A 122 -10.48 6.17 -3.90
N LEU A 123 -10.15 4.88 -3.96
CA LEU A 123 -10.23 4.08 -5.19
C LEU A 123 -11.27 2.97 -5.07
N LEU A 124 -11.88 2.65 -6.21
CA LEU A 124 -12.60 1.41 -6.43
C LEU A 124 -11.67 0.39 -7.10
N ALA A 125 -11.99 -0.89 -7.00
CA ALA A 125 -11.22 -1.94 -7.67
C ALA A 125 -11.10 -1.67 -9.18
N GLU A 126 -12.17 -1.18 -9.80
CA GLU A 126 -12.20 -0.88 -11.23
C GLU A 126 -11.25 0.25 -11.64
N ASP A 127 -10.87 1.12 -10.71
CA ASP A 127 -9.91 2.19 -10.96
C ASP A 127 -8.47 1.67 -10.97
N LEU A 128 -8.17 0.76 -10.08
CA LEU A 128 -6.80 0.31 -9.80
C LEU A 128 -6.39 -0.92 -10.61
N LYS A 129 -7.28 -1.90 -10.74
CA LYS A 129 -6.95 -3.19 -11.36
C LYS A 129 -6.39 -3.08 -12.77
N PRO A 130 -6.96 -2.26 -13.68
CA PRO A 130 -6.42 -2.15 -15.04
C PRO A 130 -4.99 -1.63 -15.07
N VAL A 131 -4.64 -0.67 -14.19
CA VAL A 131 -3.31 -0.10 -14.12
C VAL A 131 -2.30 -1.15 -13.66
N VAL A 132 -2.65 -1.89 -12.61
CA VAL A 132 -1.81 -2.93 -12.03
C VAL A 132 -1.56 -4.06 -13.05
N GLU A 133 -2.62 -4.51 -13.71
CA GLU A 133 -2.50 -5.59 -14.69
C GLU A 133 -1.67 -5.20 -15.91
N ARG A 134 -1.81 -3.95 -16.37
CA ARG A 134 -0.98 -3.44 -17.46
C ARG A 134 0.50 -3.47 -17.10
N LEU A 135 0.84 -2.97 -15.91
CA LEU A 135 2.23 -2.95 -15.45
C LEU A 135 2.79 -4.35 -15.24
N ALA A 136 1.96 -5.27 -14.75
CA ALA A 136 2.38 -6.66 -14.57
C ALA A 136 2.76 -7.33 -15.89
N LYS A 137 2.05 -7.00 -16.98
CA LYS A 137 2.33 -7.52 -18.31
C LYS A 137 3.56 -6.89 -18.94
N GLU A 138 3.78 -5.60 -18.75
CA GLU A 138 4.92 -4.87 -19.36
C GLU A 138 6.26 -5.40 -18.90
N GLY A 139 6.37 -5.90 -17.67
CA GLY A 139 7.63 -6.38 -17.12
C GLY A 139 8.00 -7.81 -17.47
N LYS A 140 7.17 -8.52 -18.23
CA LYS A 140 7.46 -9.89 -18.66
C LYS A 140 8.24 -9.85 -19.96
N ALA A 141 9.49 -10.21 -19.87
CA ALA A 141 10.34 -10.41 -21.05
C ALA A 141 9.97 -11.71 -21.76
#